data_12889c527c9e77a9b04dc1c5048c6a8b
#
_entry.id   12889c527c9e77a9b04dc1c5048c6a8b
#
_cell.length_a   1.000
_cell.length_b   1.000
_cell.length_c   1.000
_cell.angle_alpha   90.00
_cell.angle_beta   90.00
_cell.angle_gamma   90.00
#
_symmetry.space_group_name_H-M   'P 1'
#
loop_
_entity.id
_entity.type
_entity.pdbx_description
1 polymer ?
#
loop_
_entity_poly.entity_id
_entity_poly.type
_entity_poly.pdbx_seq_one_letter_code
_entity_poly.pdbx_strand_id
1 'polypeptide(L)'
;MEGSPVVVAPWLLNKVLARGARAGRIVEVEAYDGAKDAASHAYRGLTPRTAIMFGPPGFLYVYFTYGMHWCANVVCGPDGEAAAVLIRALEPLRGIEAMRASRPAARRDTDLCNGPAKLCQALDITGADSGGDLMAPPARRRGGAAAGASVPVRLEDDGTAPPRRPGRGVRIGITVATELPWRFWVAGNPNVSR
;
A
#
# COMPACT_ATOMS: atom_id res chain seq x y z
N MET A 1 -8.71 2.95 -11.20
CA MET A 1 -7.53 2.09 -10.99
C MET A 1 -6.96 1.47 -12.28
N GLU A 2 -7.67 1.56 -13.41
CA GLU A 2 -7.29 0.93 -14.70
C GLU A 2 -6.15 1.63 -15.46
N GLY A 3 -5.62 2.72 -14.96
CA GLY A 3 -4.50 3.44 -15.58
C GLY A 3 -3.13 2.83 -15.28
N SER A 4 -2.08 3.30 -16.00
CA SER A 4 -0.71 2.90 -15.69
C SER A 4 -0.33 3.24 -14.24
N PRO A 5 0.59 2.48 -13.61
CA PRO A 5 0.92 2.69 -12.20
C PRO A 5 1.50 4.09 -11.93
N VAL A 6 2.15 4.72 -12.91
CA VAL A 6 2.69 6.08 -12.79
C VAL A 6 1.58 7.14 -12.74
N VAL A 7 0.43 6.87 -13.38
CA VAL A 7 -0.76 7.72 -13.32
C VAL A 7 -1.56 7.45 -12.05
N VAL A 8 -1.71 6.17 -11.66
CA VAL A 8 -2.50 5.78 -10.47
C VAL A 8 -1.80 6.17 -9.17
N ALA A 9 -0.47 6.08 -9.10
CA ALA A 9 0.28 6.33 -7.87
C ALA A 9 -0.03 7.70 -7.22
N PRO A 10 0.05 8.85 -7.92
CA PRO A 10 -0.31 10.14 -7.31
C PRO A 10 -1.79 10.25 -6.90
N TRP A 11 -2.71 9.50 -7.53
CA TRP A 11 -4.12 9.46 -7.15
C TRP A 11 -4.39 8.74 -5.84
N LEU A 12 -3.51 7.82 -5.43
CA LEU A 12 -3.58 7.14 -4.15
C LEU A 12 -3.15 8.03 -2.97
N LEU A 13 -2.38 9.07 -3.22
CA LEU A 13 -2.03 10.04 -2.17
C LEU A 13 -3.30 10.68 -1.59
N ASN A 14 -3.32 10.84 -0.29
CA ASN A 14 -4.46 11.29 0.52
C ASN A 14 -5.64 10.33 0.64
N LYS A 15 -5.66 9.17 -0.04
CA LYS A 15 -6.61 8.10 0.28
C LYS A 15 -6.24 7.46 1.63
N VAL A 16 -7.19 6.80 2.25
CA VAL A 16 -7.02 6.21 3.58
C VAL A 16 -6.96 4.69 3.45
N LEU A 17 -5.86 4.09 3.92
CA LEU A 17 -5.76 2.65 4.08
C LEU A 17 -6.25 2.28 5.48
N ALA A 18 -7.24 1.39 5.57
CA ALA A 18 -7.87 1.03 6.83
C ALA A 18 -7.94 -0.48 7.03
N ARG A 19 -7.81 -0.93 8.29
CA ARG A 19 -8.07 -2.30 8.73
C ARG A 19 -8.70 -2.28 10.12
N GLY A 20 -9.97 -2.61 10.20
CA GLY A 20 -10.73 -2.53 11.46
C GLY A 20 -10.75 -1.13 12.04
N ALA A 21 -10.27 -0.99 13.28
CA ALA A 21 -10.17 0.30 13.96
C ALA A 21 -8.94 1.12 13.58
N ARG A 22 -7.95 0.53 12.85
CA ARG A 22 -6.70 1.18 12.48
C ARG A 22 -6.83 1.78 11.08
N ALA A 23 -6.36 3.01 10.90
CA ALA A 23 -6.33 3.65 9.58
C ALA A 23 -5.23 4.70 9.50
N GLY A 24 -4.67 4.86 8.30
CA GLY A 24 -3.70 5.91 7.99
C GLY A 24 -3.89 6.47 6.60
N ARG A 25 -3.60 7.76 6.42
CA ARG A 25 -3.62 8.46 5.14
C ARG A 25 -2.37 8.13 4.36
N ILE A 26 -2.51 7.74 3.10
CA ILE A 26 -1.39 7.45 2.22
C ILE A 26 -0.65 8.75 1.90
N VAL A 27 0.62 8.84 2.29
CA VAL A 27 1.45 10.03 2.08
C VAL A 27 2.66 9.78 1.19
N GLU A 28 2.97 8.52 0.89
CA GLU A 28 4.06 8.14 0.00
C GLU A 28 3.78 6.81 -0.69
N VAL A 29 4.10 6.75 -2.00
CA VAL A 29 3.88 5.59 -2.85
C VAL A 29 4.99 5.43 -3.90
N GLU A 30 5.15 4.22 -4.44
CA GLU A 30 6.01 3.94 -5.61
C GLU A 30 5.26 3.12 -6.65
N ALA A 31 5.44 3.51 -7.93
CA ALA A 31 4.87 2.81 -9.07
C ALA A 31 5.80 1.71 -9.59
N TYR A 32 5.21 0.57 -10.02
CA TYR A 32 5.89 -0.58 -10.60
C TYR A 32 5.10 -1.11 -11.80
N ASP A 33 5.69 -1.05 -13.02
CA ASP A 33 5.00 -1.28 -14.30
C ASP A 33 5.40 -2.64 -14.95
N GLY A 34 5.13 -3.73 -14.26
CA GLY A 34 5.21 -5.07 -14.79
C GLY A 34 6.44 -5.34 -15.70
N ALA A 35 6.18 -5.81 -16.91
CA ALA A 35 7.24 -6.14 -17.88
C ALA A 35 8.02 -4.92 -18.41
N LYS A 36 7.53 -3.70 -18.20
CA LYS A 36 8.21 -2.46 -18.63
C LYS A 36 9.17 -1.91 -17.56
N ASP A 37 9.25 -2.56 -16.40
CA ASP A 37 9.98 -2.07 -15.23
C ASP A 37 10.85 -3.18 -14.64
N ALA A 38 12.16 -3.12 -14.87
CA ALA A 38 13.12 -4.12 -14.38
C ALA A 38 13.09 -4.29 -12.84
N ALA A 39 12.63 -3.28 -12.08
CA ALA A 39 12.48 -3.36 -10.63
C ALA A 39 11.14 -3.99 -10.19
N SER A 40 10.22 -4.27 -11.11
CA SER A 40 8.96 -4.93 -10.81
C SER A 40 9.16 -6.42 -10.54
N HIS A 41 8.46 -6.97 -9.54
CA HIS A 41 8.41 -8.42 -9.30
C HIS A 41 7.86 -9.20 -10.51
N ALA A 42 7.00 -8.59 -11.29
CA ALA A 42 6.40 -9.18 -12.48
C ALA A 42 7.19 -8.91 -13.78
N TYR A 43 8.38 -8.32 -13.69
CA TYR A 43 9.23 -8.08 -14.88
C TYR A 43 9.47 -9.34 -15.71
N ARG A 44 9.70 -10.48 -15.03
CA ARG A 44 9.92 -11.79 -15.67
C ARG A 44 8.62 -12.58 -15.95
N GLY A 45 7.46 -11.92 -15.82
CA GLY A 45 6.17 -12.51 -16.10
C GLY A 45 5.45 -13.12 -14.91
N LEU A 46 4.47 -13.96 -15.22
CA LEU A 46 3.57 -14.59 -14.27
C LEU A 46 4.27 -15.71 -13.48
N THR A 47 4.11 -15.66 -12.17
CA THR A 47 4.52 -16.70 -11.22
C THR A 47 3.44 -16.86 -10.14
N PRO A 48 3.42 -17.93 -9.34
CA PRO A 48 2.48 -18.03 -8.21
C PRO A 48 2.54 -16.83 -7.27
N ARG A 49 3.72 -16.22 -7.09
CA ARG A 49 3.90 -15.03 -6.25
C ARG A 49 3.31 -13.77 -6.87
N THR A 50 3.44 -13.60 -8.18
CA THR A 50 3.03 -12.38 -8.91
C THR A 50 1.64 -12.45 -9.50
N ALA A 51 0.95 -13.61 -9.43
CA ALA A 51 -0.33 -13.85 -10.06
C ALA A 51 -1.38 -12.77 -9.73
N ILE A 52 -1.40 -12.28 -8.48
CA ILE A 52 -2.32 -11.22 -8.04
C ILE A 52 -2.08 -9.91 -8.80
N MET A 53 -0.83 -9.61 -9.18
CA MET A 53 -0.50 -8.39 -9.94
C MET A 53 -1.07 -8.39 -11.36
N PHE A 54 -1.41 -9.58 -11.90
CA PHE A 54 -2.06 -9.74 -13.21
C PHE A 54 -3.58 -9.78 -13.13
N GLY A 55 -4.15 -9.71 -11.92
CA GLY A 55 -5.59 -9.71 -11.70
C GLY A 55 -6.23 -8.32 -11.81
N PRO A 56 -7.53 -8.23 -11.48
CA PRO A 56 -8.27 -6.99 -11.56
C PRO A 56 -7.67 -5.87 -10.71
N PRO A 57 -7.77 -4.60 -11.14
CA PRO A 57 -7.30 -3.46 -10.36
C PRO A 57 -8.10 -3.28 -9.06
N GLY A 58 -7.44 -2.75 -8.03
CA GLY A 58 -8.03 -2.53 -6.70
C GLY A 58 -7.81 -3.67 -5.71
N PHE A 59 -7.13 -4.74 -6.12
CA PHE A 59 -6.75 -5.83 -5.22
C PHE A 59 -5.47 -5.52 -4.47
N LEU A 60 -5.34 -6.09 -3.26
CA LEU A 60 -4.17 -5.96 -2.41
C LEU A 60 -3.15 -7.04 -2.75
N TYR A 61 -1.93 -6.65 -3.12
CA TYR A 61 -0.80 -7.54 -3.27
C TYR A 61 0.16 -7.37 -2.10
N VAL A 62 0.28 -8.38 -1.24
CA VAL A 62 1.20 -8.37 -0.10
C VAL A 62 2.30 -9.39 -0.32
N TYR A 63 3.55 -8.98 -0.15
CA TYR A 63 4.70 -9.87 -0.26
C TYR A 63 5.64 -9.77 0.94
N PHE A 64 6.34 -10.87 1.17
CA PHE A 64 7.35 -10.98 2.22
C PHE A 64 8.73 -10.62 1.68
N THR A 65 9.46 -9.78 2.38
CA THR A 65 10.76 -9.30 1.97
C THR A 65 11.78 -9.37 3.11
N TYR A 66 13.05 -9.57 2.77
CA TYR A 66 14.18 -9.72 3.70
C TYR A 66 13.96 -10.76 4.82
N GLY A 67 13.08 -11.75 4.61
CA GLY A 67 12.80 -12.78 5.60
C GLY A 67 12.11 -12.32 6.89
N MET A 68 11.62 -11.06 6.95
CA MET A 68 11.06 -10.51 8.19
C MET A 68 9.94 -9.46 8.01
N HIS A 69 9.67 -9.00 6.80
CA HIS A 69 8.78 -7.86 6.60
C HIS A 69 7.73 -8.09 5.50
N TRP A 70 6.55 -7.58 5.73
CA TRP A 70 5.47 -7.49 4.75
C TRP A 70 5.46 -6.12 4.07
N CYS A 71 5.14 -6.09 2.78
CA CYS A 71 4.93 -4.87 2.00
C CYS A 71 3.62 -4.97 1.25
N ALA A 72 2.83 -3.90 1.27
CA ALA A 72 1.48 -3.83 0.72
C ALA A 72 1.45 -2.97 -0.55
N ASN A 73 0.83 -3.50 -1.60
CA ASN A 73 0.67 -2.82 -2.89
C ASN A 73 -0.79 -2.83 -3.32
N VAL A 74 -1.21 -1.80 -4.03
CA VAL A 74 -2.49 -1.74 -4.73
C VAL A 74 -2.25 -2.17 -6.17
N VAL A 75 -2.92 -3.23 -6.62
CA VAL A 75 -2.90 -3.66 -8.02
C VAL A 75 -3.65 -2.61 -8.86
N CYS A 76 -3.10 -2.27 -10.02
CA CYS A 76 -3.68 -1.31 -10.96
C CYS A 76 -3.42 -1.76 -12.42
N GLY A 77 -3.88 -0.97 -13.39
CA GLY A 77 -3.76 -1.33 -14.80
C GLY A 77 -4.89 -2.24 -15.28
N PRO A 78 -4.91 -2.58 -16.57
CA PRO A 78 -5.88 -3.51 -17.14
C PRO A 78 -5.72 -4.91 -16.56
N ASP A 79 -6.83 -5.65 -16.44
CA ASP A 79 -6.81 -7.07 -16.08
C ASP A 79 -5.95 -7.87 -17.08
N GLY A 80 -5.08 -8.72 -16.58
CA GLY A 80 -4.12 -9.47 -17.38
C GLY A 80 -2.77 -8.76 -17.59
N GLU A 81 -2.64 -7.48 -17.25
CA GLU A 81 -1.38 -6.74 -17.29
C GLU A 81 -0.87 -6.44 -15.87
N ALA A 82 0.34 -6.91 -15.54
CA ALA A 82 0.87 -6.72 -14.20
C ALA A 82 1.28 -5.27 -13.95
N ALA A 83 0.64 -4.64 -12.98
CA ALA A 83 1.02 -3.32 -12.49
C ALA A 83 0.61 -3.15 -11.02
N ALA A 84 1.42 -2.45 -10.25
CA ALA A 84 1.09 -2.20 -8.85
C ALA A 84 1.70 -0.90 -8.33
N VAL A 85 1.09 -0.36 -7.29
CA VAL A 85 1.59 0.79 -6.53
C VAL A 85 1.90 0.35 -5.10
N LEU A 86 3.17 0.38 -4.72
CA LEU A 86 3.61 0.11 -3.34
C LEU A 86 3.22 1.28 -2.44
N ILE A 87 2.55 0.98 -1.33
CA ILE A 87 2.29 1.96 -0.27
C ILE A 87 3.53 2.03 0.62
N ARG A 88 4.17 3.19 0.67
CA ARG A 88 5.43 3.35 1.41
C ARG A 88 5.25 3.94 2.78
N ALA A 89 4.37 4.91 2.93
CA ALA A 89 4.15 5.55 4.22
C ALA A 89 2.71 6.03 4.37
N LEU A 90 2.26 6.04 5.63
CA LEU A 90 0.97 6.56 6.05
C LEU A 90 1.16 7.59 7.16
N GLU A 91 0.30 8.60 7.17
CA GLU A 91 0.02 9.42 8.34
C GLU A 91 -1.03 8.70 9.20
N PRO A 92 -0.72 8.30 10.44
CA PRO A 92 -1.67 7.62 11.32
C PRO A 92 -2.89 8.50 11.61
N LEU A 93 -4.12 7.97 11.43
CA LEU A 93 -5.36 8.72 11.64
C LEU A 93 -6.21 8.14 12.79
N ARG A 94 -6.34 6.81 12.83
CA ARG A 94 -7.22 6.10 13.79
C ARG A 94 -6.51 4.86 14.33
N GLY A 95 -6.83 4.49 15.57
CA GLY A 95 -6.27 3.28 16.21
C GLY A 95 -4.79 3.41 16.58
N ILE A 96 -4.33 4.62 16.90
CA ILE A 96 -2.92 4.95 17.18
C ILE A 96 -2.37 4.09 18.32
N GLU A 97 -3.12 3.89 19.42
CA GLU A 97 -2.68 3.06 20.53
C GLU A 97 -2.46 1.60 20.13
N ALA A 98 -3.34 1.05 19.27
CA ALA A 98 -3.17 -0.29 18.75
C ALA A 98 -1.97 -0.38 17.79
N MET A 99 -1.69 0.68 17.02
CA MET A 99 -0.48 0.77 16.19
C MET A 99 0.79 0.83 17.07
N ARG A 100 0.78 1.61 18.16
CA ARG A 100 1.88 1.67 19.13
C ARG A 100 2.13 0.31 19.78
N ALA A 101 1.09 -0.40 20.17
CA ALA A 101 1.21 -1.76 20.72
C ALA A 101 1.86 -2.72 19.73
N SER A 102 1.55 -2.61 18.43
CA SER A 102 2.19 -3.42 17.37
C SER A 102 3.61 -2.94 17.03
N ARG A 103 4.00 -1.74 17.42
CA ARG A 103 5.28 -1.12 17.10
C ARG A 103 5.95 -0.47 18.31
N PRO A 104 6.34 -1.27 19.32
CA PRO A 104 6.90 -0.73 20.58
C PRO A 104 8.21 0.04 20.41
N ALA A 105 8.92 -0.16 19.28
CA ALA A 105 10.14 0.60 18.96
C ALA A 105 9.86 2.00 18.38
N ALA A 106 8.62 2.34 18.02
CA ALA A 106 8.27 3.67 17.52
C ALA A 106 8.28 4.68 18.69
N ARG A 107 9.06 5.75 18.55
CA ARG A 107 9.18 6.78 19.59
C ARG A 107 8.18 7.91 19.45
N ARG A 108 7.69 8.15 18.23
CA ARG A 108 6.73 9.20 17.86
C ARG A 108 5.66 8.61 16.96
N ASP A 109 4.51 9.24 16.86
CA ASP A 109 3.44 8.79 15.96
C ASP A 109 3.90 8.81 14.49
N THR A 110 4.73 9.76 14.11
CA THR A 110 5.35 9.81 12.78
C THR A 110 6.27 8.61 12.48
N ASP A 111 6.71 7.86 13.49
CA ASP A 111 7.55 6.67 13.30
C ASP A 111 6.70 5.38 13.11
N LEU A 112 5.38 5.45 13.36
CA LEU A 112 4.49 4.28 13.32
C LEU A 112 4.38 3.70 11.90
N CYS A 113 4.24 4.57 10.89
CA CYS A 113 3.91 4.15 9.52
C CYS A 113 4.83 4.77 8.44
N ASN A 114 6.01 5.32 8.81
CA ASN A 114 6.95 5.97 7.89
C ASN A 114 7.88 4.96 7.19
N GLY A 115 7.33 3.94 6.59
CA GLY A 115 8.03 2.92 5.82
C GLY A 115 7.12 1.73 5.48
N PRO A 116 7.35 1.00 4.37
CA PRO A 116 6.44 -0.04 3.88
C PRO A 116 6.26 -1.19 4.87
N ALA A 117 7.33 -1.67 5.48
CA ALA A 117 7.27 -2.68 6.53
C ALA A 117 6.58 -2.17 7.80
N LYS A 118 6.85 -0.91 8.17
CA LYS A 118 6.33 -0.28 9.37
C LYS A 118 4.81 -0.13 9.30
N LEU A 119 4.27 0.32 8.17
CA LEU A 119 2.82 0.46 8.00
C LEU A 119 2.11 -0.89 8.03
N CYS A 120 2.67 -1.93 7.41
CA CYS A 120 2.10 -3.27 7.48
C CYS A 120 2.05 -3.79 8.93
N GLN A 121 3.13 -3.61 9.69
CA GLN A 121 3.17 -3.96 11.10
C GLN A 121 2.16 -3.13 11.93
N ALA A 122 2.07 -1.82 11.70
CA ALA A 122 1.15 -0.93 12.42
C ALA A 122 -0.33 -1.30 12.16
N LEU A 123 -0.68 -1.61 10.90
CA LEU A 123 -2.03 -2.01 10.52
C LEU A 123 -2.28 -3.51 10.66
N ASP A 124 -1.26 -4.29 11.07
CA ASP A 124 -1.33 -5.75 11.16
C ASP A 124 -1.62 -6.44 9.81
N ILE A 125 -1.10 -5.89 8.71
CA ILE A 125 -1.22 -6.43 7.35
C ILE A 125 -0.17 -7.50 7.15
N THR A 126 -0.60 -8.68 6.67
CA THR A 126 0.25 -9.85 6.45
C THR A 126 -0.03 -10.49 5.09
N GLY A 127 0.71 -11.55 4.75
CA GLY A 127 0.46 -12.32 3.54
C GLY A 127 -0.94 -12.92 3.44
N ALA A 128 -1.63 -13.12 4.57
CA ALA A 128 -3.00 -13.61 4.59
C ALA A 128 -4.01 -12.60 4.00
N ASP A 129 -3.64 -11.33 3.92
CA ASP A 129 -4.47 -10.27 3.34
C ASP A 129 -4.27 -10.14 1.81
N SER A 130 -3.28 -10.83 1.24
CA SER A 130 -2.97 -10.78 -0.19
C SER A 130 -4.12 -11.37 -1.01
N GLY A 131 -4.54 -10.67 -2.07
CA GLY A 131 -5.72 -11.02 -2.87
C GLY A 131 -7.03 -10.43 -2.32
N GLY A 132 -6.98 -9.64 -1.24
CA GLY A 132 -8.15 -8.94 -0.74
C GLY A 132 -8.58 -7.81 -1.68
N ASP A 133 -9.89 -7.65 -1.88
CA ASP A 133 -10.47 -6.52 -2.62
C ASP A 133 -10.52 -5.28 -1.71
N LEU A 134 -9.68 -4.28 -2.02
CA LEU A 134 -9.59 -3.02 -1.28
C LEU A 134 -10.82 -2.13 -1.47
N MET A 135 -11.59 -2.37 -2.54
CA MET A 135 -12.77 -1.58 -2.91
C MET A 135 -14.08 -2.22 -2.45
N ALA A 136 -14.03 -3.43 -1.86
CA ALA A 136 -15.21 -4.12 -1.39
C ALA A 136 -16.00 -3.24 -0.41
N PRO A 137 -17.35 -3.17 -0.54
CA PRO A 137 -18.15 -2.40 0.39
C PRO A 137 -18.00 -2.94 1.82
N PRO A 138 -18.16 -2.10 2.85
CA PRO A 138 -18.14 -2.55 4.24
C PRO A 138 -19.18 -3.67 4.42
N ALA A 139 -18.72 -4.82 4.92
CA ALA A 139 -19.64 -5.89 5.26
C ALA A 139 -20.69 -5.32 6.21
N ARG A 140 -21.98 -5.35 5.83
CA ARG A 140 -23.05 -4.99 6.73
C ARG A 140 -22.93 -5.94 7.93
N ARG A 141 -22.73 -5.42 9.15
CA ARG A 141 -22.80 -6.21 10.38
C ARG A 141 -24.24 -6.74 10.51
N ARG A 142 -24.53 -7.87 9.89
CA ARG A 142 -25.60 -8.74 10.34
C ARG A 142 -25.03 -9.55 11.49
N GLY A 143 -25.67 -9.51 12.63
CA GLY A 143 -25.22 -10.06 13.90
C GLY A 143 -24.51 -11.41 13.75
N GLY A 144 -23.33 -11.54 14.40
CA GLY A 144 -22.54 -12.76 14.43
C GLY A 144 -21.45 -12.80 13.35
N ALA A 145 -20.40 -11.97 13.51
CA ALA A 145 -19.15 -12.28 12.83
C ALA A 145 -18.63 -13.60 13.40
N ALA A 146 -18.43 -14.60 12.53
CA ALA A 146 -17.79 -15.84 12.94
C ALA A 146 -16.46 -15.49 13.63
N ALA A 147 -16.25 -15.99 14.84
CA ALA A 147 -15.01 -15.84 15.55
C ALA A 147 -13.89 -16.41 14.67
N GLY A 148 -12.95 -15.56 14.21
CA GLY A 148 -11.83 -15.96 13.34
C GLY A 148 -11.84 -15.35 11.94
N ALA A 149 -12.88 -14.63 11.49
CA ALA A 149 -12.86 -13.95 10.20
C ALA A 149 -11.85 -12.76 10.23
N SER A 150 -10.85 -12.78 9.34
CA SER A 150 -9.90 -11.69 9.19
C SER A 150 -10.64 -10.39 8.81
N VAL A 151 -10.32 -9.31 9.49
CA VAL A 151 -10.87 -7.99 9.14
C VAL A 151 -10.23 -7.51 7.85
N PRO A 152 -10.99 -7.24 6.78
CA PRO A 152 -10.42 -6.90 5.48
C PRO A 152 -9.69 -5.54 5.52
N VAL A 153 -8.61 -5.46 4.76
CA VAL A 153 -7.95 -4.19 4.43
C VAL A 153 -8.80 -3.46 3.39
N ARG A 154 -8.94 -2.14 3.50
CA ARG A 154 -9.76 -1.32 2.61
C ARG A 154 -9.08 -0.04 2.23
N LEU A 155 -9.38 0.44 1.04
CA LEU A 155 -9.07 1.79 0.60
C LEU A 155 -10.34 2.65 0.75
N GLU A 156 -10.25 3.71 1.58
CA GLU A 156 -11.34 4.63 1.82
C GLU A 156 -11.03 5.98 1.16
N ASP A 157 -12.07 6.66 0.69
CA ASP A 157 -11.99 8.04 0.20
C ASP A 157 -12.81 8.93 1.14
N ASP A 158 -12.13 9.79 1.88
CA ASP A 158 -12.76 10.75 2.80
C ASP A 158 -13.01 12.13 2.18
N GLY A 159 -12.87 12.23 0.85
CA GLY A 159 -13.03 13.46 0.09
C GLY A 159 -11.78 14.34 0.04
N THR A 160 -10.68 13.96 0.73
CA THR A 160 -9.41 14.69 0.62
C THR A 160 -8.80 14.47 -0.76
N ALA A 161 -8.70 15.52 -1.55
CA ALA A 161 -8.14 15.42 -2.89
C ALA A 161 -6.64 15.07 -2.86
N PRO A 162 -6.13 14.33 -3.87
CA PRO A 162 -4.70 14.18 -4.07
C PRO A 162 -4.00 15.54 -4.18
N PRO A 163 -2.72 15.64 -3.78
CA PRO A 163 -1.99 16.89 -3.86
C PRO A 163 -1.87 17.35 -5.33
N ARG A 164 -2.15 18.61 -5.61
CA ARG A 164 -2.02 19.18 -6.98
C ARG A 164 -0.60 19.10 -7.52
N ARG A 165 0.40 19.15 -6.63
CA ARG A 165 1.84 19.04 -6.95
C ARG A 165 2.47 18.08 -5.96
N PRO A 166 2.39 16.77 -6.20
CA PRO A 166 3.09 15.80 -5.37
C PRO A 166 4.60 15.97 -5.50
N GLY A 167 5.33 15.71 -4.43
CA GLY A 167 6.76 15.46 -4.54
C GLY A 167 6.98 14.26 -5.47
N ARG A 168 8.06 14.30 -6.26
CA ARG A 168 8.41 13.24 -7.21
C ARG A 168 9.90 12.98 -7.20
N GLY A 169 10.31 11.73 -7.23
CA GLY A 169 11.73 11.35 -7.24
C GLY A 169 11.93 9.87 -7.50
N VAL A 170 13.18 9.45 -7.37
CA VAL A 170 13.56 8.04 -7.56
C VAL A 170 13.02 7.14 -6.45
N ARG A 171 12.82 5.87 -6.78
CA ARG A 171 12.37 4.82 -5.85
C ARG A 171 13.49 4.45 -4.88
N ILE A 172 13.11 3.94 -3.70
CA ILE A 172 14.04 3.60 -2.62
C ILE A 172 14.15 2.08 -2.48
N GLY A 173 15.38 1.59 -2.28
CA GLY A 173 15.62 0.17 -1.99
C GLY A 173 15.58 -0.75 -3.20
N ILE A 174 15.72 -0.21 -4.42
CA ILE A 174 15.86 -0.95 -5.67
C ILE A 174 17.29 -0.82 -6.20
N THR A 175 17.76 -1.79 -6.99
CA THR A 175 19.10 -1.83 -7.57
C THR A 175 19.11 -1.72 -9.08
N VAL A 176 17.95 -1.77 -9.73
CA VAL A 176 17.75 -1.63 -11.18
C VAL A 176 16.67 -0.62 -11.46
N ALA A 177 16.65 -0.01 -12.65
CA ALA A 177 15.72 1.06 -13.04
C ALA A 177 15.67 2.19 -11.98
N THR A 178 16.83 2.51 -11.40
CA THR A 178 16.98 3.45 -10.27
C THR A 178 16.77 4.89 -10.68
N GLU A 179 16.91 5.20 -11.98
CA GLU A 179 16.77 6.53 -12.57
C GLU A 179 15.30 6.98 -12.73
N LEU A 180 14.36 6.03 -12.69
CA LEU A 180 12.94 6.33 -12.92
C LEU A 180 12.34 7.09 -11.74
N PRO A 181 11.78 8.30 -11.95
CA PRO A 181 11.22 9.13 -10.88
C PRO A 181 9.79 8.69 -10.55
N TRP A 182 9.62 7.44 -10.15
CA TRP A 182 8.32 6.78 -9.94
C TRP A 182 7.94 6.65 -8.46
N ARG A 183 8.58 7.44 -7.60
CA ARG A 183 8.16 7.65 -6.21
C ARG A 183 7.46 8.99 -6.09
N PHE A 184 6.30 9.00 -5.40
CA PHE A 184 5.47 10.17 -5.20
C PHE A 184 5.12 10.32 -3.72
N TRP A 185 5.02 11.58 -3.24
CA TRP A 185 4.68 11.84 -1.85
C TRP A 185 3.96 13.17 -1.66
N VAL A 186 3.29 13.32 -0.50
CA VAL A 186 2.72 14.58 -0.04
C VAL A 186 3.86 15.47 0.47
N ALA A 187 4.18 16.52 -0.28
CA ALA A 187 5.29 17.41 0.06
C ALA A 187 5.07 18.06 1.44
N GLY A 188 6.11 18.07 2.28
CA GLY A 188 6.08 18.65 3.62
C GLY A 188 5.41 17.76 4.69
N ASN A 189 4.84 16.60 4.34
CA ASN A 189 4.26 15.71 5.34
C ASN A 189 5.36 15.01 6.16
N PRO A 190 5.36 15.09 7.52
CA PRO A 190 6.41 14.55 8.38
C PRO A 190 6.45 13.01 8.43
N ASN A 191 5.43 12.34 7.93
CA ASN A 191 5.35 10.88 7.91
C ASN A 191 5.96 10.24 6.65
N VAL A 192 6.43 11.03 5.68
CA VAL A 192 7.14 10.50 4.50
C VAL A 192 8.40 9.74 4.95
N SER A 193 8.67 8.59 4.32
CA SER A 193 9.81 7.73 4.70
C SER A 193 11.15 8.43 4.46
N ARG A 194 12.12 8.15 5.32
CA ARG A 194 13.48 8.69 5.26
C ARG A 194 14.46 7.63 4.80
#